data_796348f1459b1302607f2b742f8eea11
#
_entry.id   796348f1459b1302607f2b742f8eea11
#
_cell.length_a   1.000
_cell.length_b   1.000
_cell.length_c   1.000
_cell.angle_alpha   90.00
_cell.angle_beta   90.00
_cell.angle_gamma   90.00
#
_symmetry.space_group_name_H-M   'P 1'
#
loop_
_entity.id
_entity.type
_entity.pdbx_description
1 polymer ?
#
loop_
_entity_poly.entity_id
_entity_poly.type
_entity_poly.pdbx_seq_one_letter_code
_entity_poly.pdbx_strand_id
1 'polypeptide(L)'
;MTLQYLIFDASDDGEGLGSWEAVASVRAVDVPRVRAEIDALVAAAEADSPGPRGPLDGHGIWDIDVERHEDDGWQTLTVTLIGPWAWGESLLARLAG
;
A
#
# COMPACT_ATOMS: atom_id res chain seq x y z
N MET A 1 12.17 -3.15 -7.83
CA MET A 1 12.38 -2.06 -6.85
C MET A 1 12.25 -2.63 -5.45
N THR A 2 13.15 -2.28 -4.58
CA THR A 2 13.09 -2.69 -3.17
C THR A 2 12.52 -1.56 -2.34
N LEU A 3 11.47 -1.84 -1.58
CA LEU A 3 10.87 -0.85 -0.68
C LEU A 3 11.76 -0.67 0.55
N GLN A 4 12.09 0.58 0.88
CA GLN A 4 12.94 0.92 2.02
C GLN A 4 12.15 1.54 3.17
N TYR A 5 11.13 2.32 2.86
CA TYR A 5 10.33 3.03 3.86
C TYR A 5 9.04 2.29 4.20
N LEU A 6 8.43 1.63 3.22
CA LEU A 6 7.17 0.94 3.41
C LEU A 6 7.40 -0.51 3.81
N ILE A 7 7.09 -0.79 5.07
CA ILE A 7 7.12 -2.15 5.61
C ILE A 7 5.69 -2.49 5.98
N PHE A 8 5.15 -3.53 5.37
CA PHE A 8 3.73 -3.84 5.47
C PHE A 8 3.43 -4.90 6.53
N ASP A 9 2.44 -4.60 7.37
CA ASP A 9 1.83 -5.56 8.26
C ASP A 9 0.59 -6.11 7.57
N ALA A 10 0.50 -7.42 7.48
CA ALA A 10 -0.58 -8.11 6.80
C ALA A 10 -1.64 -8.59 7.79
N SER A 11 -2.90 -8.48 7.38
CA SER A 11 -4.04 -8.97 8.12
C SER A 11 -4.97 -9.70 7.17
N ASP A 12 -5.39 -10.92 7.55
CA ASP A 12 -6.24 -11.79 6.75
C ASP A 12 -7.62 -11.85 7.41
N ASP A 13 -8.70 -11.75 6.64
CA ASP A 13 -10.06 -11.84 7.16
C ASP A 13 -10.56 -13.29 7.31
N GLY A 14 -9.75 -14.27 6.90
CA GLY A 14 -10.13 -15.68 6.92
C GLY A 14 -11.03 -16.10 5.76
N GLU A 15 -11.38 -15.19 4.87
CA GLU A 15 -12.29 -15.42 3.75
C GLU A 15 -11.70 -15.08 2.39
N GLY A 16 -10.37 -14.97 2.32
CA GLY A 16 -9.66 -14.70 1.07
C GLY A 16 -9.33 -13.25 0.82
N LEU A 17 -9.74 -12.34 1.70
CA LEU A 17 -9.35 -10.93 1.61
C LEU A 17 -8.22 -10.62 2.58
N GLY A 18 -7.33 -9.74 2.13
CA GLY A 18 -6.24 -9.26 2.95
C GLY A 18 -6.21 -7.75 3.04
N SER A 19 -5.56 -7.28 4.08
CA SER A 19 -5.25 -5.86 4.28
C SER A 19 -3.77 -5.76 4.64
N TRP A 20 -3.07 -4.85 3.98
CA TRP A 20 -1.65 -4.62 4.22
C TRP A 20 -1.45 -3.14 4.53
N GLU A 21 -0.92 -2.85 5.70
CA GLU A 21 -0.73 -1.47 6.14
C GLU A 21 0.75 -1.18 6.38
N ALA A 22 1.22 -0.05 5.88
CA ALA A 22 2.56 0.45 6.13
C ALA A 22 2.48 1.91 6.60
N VAL A 23 3.32 2.25 7.56
CA VAL A 23 3.44 3.60 8.08
C VAL A 23 4.88 4.05 7.94
N ALA A 24 5.10 5.19 7.30
CA ALA A 24 6.42 5.81 7.19
C ALA A 24 6.37 7.20 7.81
N SER A 25 7.19 7.44 8.83
CA SER A 25 7.31 8.75 9.46
C SER A 25 8.69 9.31 9.16
N VAL A 26 8.74 10.39 8.39
CA VAL A 26 10.00 10.95 7.87
C VAL A 26 9.99 12.47 7.94
N ARG A 27 11.15 13.08 7.79
CA ARG A 27 11.27 14.52 7.58
C ARG A 27 10.86 14.89 6.16
N ALA A 28 10.49 16.14 5.96
CA ALA A 28 9.99 16.63 4.66
C ALA A 28 10.94 16.31 3.50
N VAL A 29 12.25 16.33 3.73
CA VAL A 29 13.25 16.06 2.70
C VAL A 29 13.14 14.63 2.14
N ASP A 30 12.64 13.68 2.94
CA ASP A 30 12.51 12.28 2.53
C ASP A 30 11.11 11.92 2.00
N VAL A 31 10.15 12.84 2.07
CA VAL A 31 8.79 12.58 1.57
C VAL A 31 8.79 12.17 0.09
N PRO A 32 9.57 12.80 -0.82
CA PRO A 32 9.59 12.35 -2.22
C PRO A 32 10.00 10.90 -2.39
N ARG A 33 10.87 10.37 -1.53
CA ARG A 33 11.30 8.96 -1.59
C ARG A 33 10.19 8.02 -1.16
N VAL A 34 9.44 8.40 -0.12
CA VAL A 34 8.28 7.62 0.33
C VAL A 34 7.21 7.63 -0.76
N ARG A 35 6.94 8.79 -1.36
CA ARG A 35 5.97 8.90 -2.45
C ARG A 35 6.36 8.07 -3.66
N ALA A 36 7.65 7.99 -3.99
CA ALA A 36 8.11 7.16 -5.10
C ALA A 36 7.79 5.68 -4.84
N GLU A 37 7.92 5.22 -3.60
CA GLU A 37 7.54 3.84 -3.25
C GLU A 37 6.03 3.63 -3.34
N ILE A 38 5.24 4.60 -2.88
CA ILE A 38 3.78 4.55 -3.01
C ILE A 38 3.37 4.49 -4.48
N ASP A 39 3.97 5.33 -5.32
CA ASP A 39 3.67 5.37 -6.76
C ASP A 39 4.04 4.04 -7.42
N ALA A 40 5.15 3.43 -7.02
CA ALA A 40 5.56 2.11 -7.53
C ALA A 40 4.55 1.03 -7.13
N LEU A 41 4.06 1.08 -5.90
CA LEU A 41 3.03 0.15 -5.43
C LEU A 41 1.74 0.31 -6.23
N VAL A 42 1.28 1.54 -6.40
CA VAL A 42 0.05 1.83 -7.16
C VAL A 42 0.19 1.36 -8.61
N ALA A 43 1.32 1.68 -9.25
CA ALA A 43 1.57 1.27 -10.63
C ALA A 43 1.58 -0.25 -10.79
N ALA A 44 2.23 -0.95 -9.86
CA ALA A 44 2.29 -2.41 -9.89
C ALA A 44 0.90 -3.03 -9.65
N ALA A 45 0.12 -2.46 -8.74
CA ALA A 45 -1.24 -2.93 -8.46
C ALA A 45 -2.16 -2.73 -9.66
N GLU A 46 -2.05 -1.59 -10.34
CA GLU A 46 -2.85 -1.32 -11.53
C GLU A 46 -2.44 -2.20 -12.72
N ALA A 47 -1.14 -2.46 -12.86
CA ALA A 47 -0.63 -3.31 -13.95
C ALA A 47 -1.06 -4.78 -13.81
N ASP A 48 -1.25 -5.24 -12.58
CA ASP A 48 -1.65 -6.63 -12.28
C ASP A 48 -2.99 -6.66 -11.54
N SER A 49 -3.90 -5.78 -11.92
CA SER A 49 -5.18 -5.62 -11.24
C SER A 49 -6.02 -6.89 -11.28
N PRO A 50 -6.51 -7.37 -10.12
CA PRO A 50 -7.37 -8.55 -10.07
C PRO A 50 -8.81 -8.26 -10.48
N GLY A 51 -9.15 -6.98 -10.66
CA GLY A 51 -10.49 -6.53 -11.00
C GLY A 51 -10.61 -5.04 -10.78
N PRO A 52 -11.83 -4.49 -10.75
CA PRO A 52 -12.04 -3.05 -10.58
C PRO A 52 -11.50 -2.55 -9.25
N ARG A 53 -10.83 -1.40 -9.28
CA ARG A 53 -10.43 -0.68 -8.09
C ARG A 53 -11.60 0.10 -7.52
N GLY A 54 -11.72 0.12 -6.20
CA GLY A 54 -12.71 0.93 -5.51
C GLY A 54 -13.13 0.33 -4.18
N PRO A 55 -14.09 0.98 -3.50
CA PRO A 55 -14.57 0.48 -2.21
C PRO A 55 -15.08 -0.96 -2.33
N LEU A 56 -14.66 -1.83 -1.41
CA LEU A 56 -15.03 -3.24 -1.44
C LEU A 56 -16.52 -3.46 -1.12
N ASP A 57 -17.15 -2.53 -0.44
CA ASP A 57 -18.60 -2.57 -0.18
C ASP A 57 -19.43 -2.07 -1.37
N GLY A 58 -18.78 -1.56 -2.43
CA GLY A 58 -19.35 -1.28 -3.73
C GLY A 58 -19.10 -2.44 -4.68
N HIS A 59 -18.41 -2.16 -5.80
CA HIS A 59 -18.05 -3.21 -6.78
C HIS A 59 -16.54 -3.36 -6.93
N GLY A 60 -15.75 -2.77 -6.02
CA GLY A 60 -14.31 -2.85 -6.06
C GLY A 60 -13.81 -4.21 -5.55
N ILE A 61 -12.73 -4.69 -6.18
CA ILE A 61 -12.04 -5.92 -5.79
C ILE A 61 -10.80 -5.61 -4.98
N TRP A 62 -10.20 -4.46 -5.18
CA TRP A 62 -9.03 -3.97 -4.45
C TRP A 62 -9.06 -2.46 -4.34
N ASP A 63 -8.33 -1.92 -3.38
CA ASP A 63 -8.15 -0.47 -3.26
C ASP A 63 -6.85 -0.16 -2.52
N ILE A 64 -6.38 1.08 -2.68
CA ILE A 64 -5.26 1.63 -1.92
C ILE A 64 -5.72 2.97 -1.34
N ASP A 65 -5.50 3.14 -0.05
CA ASP A 65 -5.74 4.39 0.64
C ASP A 65 -4.41 4.94 1.16
N VAL A 66 -4.21 6.25 1.03
CA VAL A 66 -3.02 6.94 1.52
C VAL A 66 -3.45 8.11 2.38
N GLU A 67 -3.02 8.10 3.62
CA GLU A 67 -3.26 9.20 4.55
C GLU A 67 -1.94 9.87 4.89
N ARG A 68 -1.97 11.19 5.06
CA ARG A 68 -0.80 11.98 5.43
C ARG A 68 -1.11 12.84 6.64
N HIS A 69 -0.22 12.80 7.61
CA HIS A 69 -0.31 13.62 8.81
C HIS A 69 1.02 14.32 9.06
N GLU A 70 0.97 15.59 9.39
CA GLU A 70 2.16 16.38 9.75
C GLU A 70 2.11 16.76 11.21
N ASP A 71 3.22 16.55 11.90
CA ASP A 71 3.35 16.91 13.31
C ASP A 71 4.80 17.29 13.61
N ASP A 72 5.01 18.56 13.99
CA ASP A 72 6.31 19.10 14.45
C ASP A 72 7.46 18.80 13.47
N GLY A 73 7.22 18.99 12.18
CA GLY A 73 8.22 18.78 11.12
C GLY A 73 8.36 17.33 10.69
N TRP A 74 7.62 16.41 11.30
CA TRP A 74 7.54 15.02 10.85
C TRP A 74 6.33 14.83 9.94
N GLN A 75 6.54 14.08 8.87
CA GLN A 75 5.49 13.70 7.93
C GLN A 75 5.24 12.20 8.08
N THR A 76 4.03 11.83 8.44
CA THR A 76 3.64 10.43 8.56
C THR A 76 2.70 10.08 7.41
N LEU A 77 3.10 9.09 6.60
CA LEU A 77 2.28 8.58 5.51
C LEU A 77 1.86 7.16 5.86
N THR A 78 0.55 6.94 5.84
CA THR A 78 -0.03 5.62 6.10
C THR A 78 -0.65 5.12 4.81
N VAL A 79 -0.23 3.93 4.37
CA VAL A 79 -0.69 3.30 3.13
C VAL A 79 -1.39 2.02 3.49
N THR A 80 -2.62 1.85 3.00
CA THR A 80 -3.38 0.63 3.21
C THR A 80 -3.77 0.04 1.86
N LEU A 81 -3.31 -1.17 1.59
CA LEU A 81 -3.71 -1.96 0.42
C LEU A 81 -4.72 -2.99 0.89
N ILE A 82 -5.82 -3.11 0.16
CA ILE A 82 -6.86 -4.10 0.45
C ILE A 82 -7.18 -4.86 -0.84
N GLY A 83 -7.34 -6.17 -0.74
CA GLY A 83 -7.69 -6.97 -1.91
C GLY A 83 -7.58 -8.47 -1.66
N PRO A 84 -7.67 -9.29 -2.72
CA PRO A 84 -7.52 -10.73 -2.58
C PRO A 84 -6.15 -11.08 -1.97
N TRP A 85 -6.16 -11.98 -1.01
CA TRP A 85 -4.96 -12.33 -0.24
C TRP A 85 -3.79 -12.77 -1.13
N ALA A 86 -4.02 -13.76 -1.99
CA ALA A 86 -2.95 -14.28 -2.84
C ALA A 86 -2.37 -13.23 -3.78
N TRP A 87 -3.22 -12.35 -4.29
CA TRP A 87 -2.79 -11.25 -5.16
C TRP A 87 -1.90 -10.26 -4.41
N GLY A 88 -2.33 -9.82 -3.23
CA GLY A 88 -1.56 -8.85 -2.44
C GLY A 88 -0.22 -9.41 -1.97
N GLU A 89 -0.20 -10.66 -1.54
CA GLU A 89 1.05 -11.32 -1.12
C GLU A 89 2.03 -11.42 -2.28
N SER A 90 1.55 -11.80 -3.47
CA SER A 90 2.38 -11.88 -4.66
C SER A 90 2.90 -10.50 -5.09
N LEU A 91 2.04 -9.49 -5.05
CA LEU A 91 2.38 -8.12 -5.41
C LEU A 91 3.51 -7.58 -4.51
N LEU A 92 3.33 -7.70 -3.20
CA LEU A 92 4.31 -7.18 -2.24
C LEU A 92 5.62 -7.97 -2.27
N ALA A 93 5.57 -9.27 -2.52
CA ALA A 93 6.78 -10.09 -2.66
C ALA A 93 7.62 -9.62 -3.85
N ARG A 94 7.00 -9.26 -4.97
CA ARG A 94 7.71 -8.74 -6.14
C ARG A 94 8.35 -7.38 -5.86
N LEU A 95 7.68 -6.52 -5.09
CA LEU A 95 8.20 -5.21 -4.74
C LEU A 95 9.30 -5.27 -3.68
N ALA A 96 9.29 -6.28 -2.83
CA ALA A 96 10.30 -6.47 -1.80
C ALA A 96 11.59 -7.06 -2.34
N GLY A 97 11.48 -7.77 -3.43
CA GLY A 97 12.62 -8.43 -4.06
C GLY A 97 13.11 -7.73 -5.25
#